data_9151ce0a1647e5081dd65a0dcd40252d
#
_entry.id   9151ce0a1647e5081dd65a0dcd40252d
#
_cell.length_a   1.000
_cell.length_b   1.000
_cell.length_c   1.000
_cell.angle_alpha   90.00
_cell.angle_beta   90.00
_cell.angle_gamma   90.00
#
_symmetry.space_group_name_H-M   'P 1'
#
loop_
_entity.id
_entity.type
_entity.pdbx_description
1 polymer ?
#
loop_
_entity_poly.entity_id
_entity_poly.type
_entity_poly.pdbx_seq_one_letter_code
_entity_poly.pdbx_strand_id
1 'polypeptide(L)'
;FRQRLLSEQVITPKSPDYASWKTARAAFTPTEPQPFTERWAMSYQPDAGWQPVQALTSVFLHGSTGHLLGNMVMLFLFGFTLEMALGAFTYLSFYVIGGLGASWFALMFYADMGGQGLGASGAVSALMAMYAVMYRMQRIRFFYMLAFYFNYARWPALVMLPVWMAFELVQHLMGGRQVAYMAHLGGLLTGALLMWLYMRTHRVTVPMNAQAQEPAQAHTAALQKAMARAQRYTD
;
A
#
# COMPACT_ATOMS: atom_id res chain seq x y z
N PHE A 1 -23.45 7.93 -18.44
CA PHE A 1 -24.52 8.91 -18.68
C PHE A 1 -24.40 10.12 -17.75
N ARG A 2 -24.36 9.94 -16.40
CA ARG A 2 -24.27 11.01 -15.39
C ARG A 2 -23.11 11.98 -15.69
N GLN A 3 -21.89 11.49 -15.91
CA GLN A 3 -20.72 12.34 -16.21
C GLN A 3 -20.93 13.17 -17.48
N ARG A 4 -21.51 12.59 -18.52
CA ARG A 4 -21.81 13.30 -19.78
C ARG A 4 -22.90 14.35 -19.60
N LEU A 5 -23.85 14.11 -18.69
CA LEU A 5 -24.87 15.08 -18.33
C LEU A 5 -24.23 16.24 -17.53
N LEU A 6 -23.37 15.92 -16.57
CA LEU A 6 -22.65 16.90 -15.75
C LEU A 6 -21.71 17.81 -16.56
N SER A 7 -21.04 17.26 -17.57
CA SER A 7 -20.15 17.99 -18.46
C SER A 7 -20.86 18.69 -19.63
N GLU A 8 -22.19 18.84 -19.54
CA GLU A 8 -23.01 19.51 -20.56
C GLU A 8 -22.87 18.89 -21.98
N GLN A 9 -22.53 17.60 -22.06
CA GLN A 9 -22.41 16.89 -23.33
C GLN A 9 -23.74 16.29 -23.82
N VAL A 10 -24.76 16.21 -22.97
CA VAL A 10 -26.10 15.70 -23.31
C VAL A 10 -27.06 16.85 -23.55
N ILE A 11 -27.08 17.81 -22.63
CA ILE A 11 -27.83 19.08 -22.75
C ILE A 11 -26.75 20.17 -22.85
N THR A 12 -26.61 20.75 -24.04
CA THR A 12 -25.57 21.74 -24.36
C THR A 12 -26.14 23.15 -24.30
N PRO A 13 -25.33 24.21 -24.22
CA PRO A 13 -25.80 25.60 -24.29
C PRO A 13 -26.64 25.94 -25.51
N LYS A 14 -26.58 25.09 -26.57
CA LYS A 14 -27.38 25.24 -27.78
C LYS A 14 -28.72 24.50 -27.71
N SER A 15 -28.97 23.71 -26.68
CA SER A 15 -30.22 22.95 -26.55
C SER A 15 -31.34 23.91 -26.12
N PRO A 16 -32.57 23.77 -26.67
CA PRO A 16 -33.68 24.66 -26.36
C PRO A 16 -34.04 24.68 -24.87
N ASP A 17 -33.85 23.55 -24.17
CA ASP A 17 -34.18 23.39 -22.76
C ASP A 17 -32.98 23.68 -21.81
N TYR A 18 -31.87 24.23 -22.32
CA TYR A 18 -30.66 24.43 -21.52
C TYR A 18 -30.89 25.32 -20.28
N ALA A 19 -31.61 26.44 -20.46
CA ALA A 19 -31.85 27.37 -19.35
C ALA A 19 -32.72 26.76 -18.23
N SER A 20 -33.79 26.08 -18.60
CA SER A 20 -34.67 25.40 -17.65
C SER A 20 -33.97 24.23 -16.95
N TRP A 21 -33.20 23.44 -17.69
CA TRP A 21 -32.38 22.37 -17.16
C TRP A 21 -31.33 22.91 -16.18
N LYS A 22 -30.64 23.99 -16.51
CA LYS A 22 -29.61 24.59 -15.65
C LYS A 22 -30.19 25.10 -14.34
N THR A 23 -31.36 25.72 -14.37
CA THR A 23 -32.10 26.18 -13.18
C THR A 23 -32.53 25.00 -12.32
N ALA A 24 -33.17 24.00 -12.90
CA ALA A 24 -33.59 22.79 -12.20
C ALA A 24 -32.40 22.04 -11.60
N ARG A 25 -31.30 21.98 -12.32
CA ARG A 25 -30.08 21.36 -11.83
C ARG A 25 -29.47 22.11 -10.64
N ALA A 26 -29.40 23.43 -10.71
CA ALA A 26 -28.89 24.24 -9.59
C ALA A 26 -29.69 24.03 -8.31
N ALA A 27 -31.02 23.85 -8.44
CA ALA A 27 -31.91 23.53 -7.30
C ALA A 27 -31.75 22.09 -6.81
N PHE A 28 -31.47 21.12 -7.70
CA PHE A 28 -31.32 19.70 -7.36
C PHE A 28 -29.95 19.36 -6.76
N THR A 29 -28.87 19.97 -7.28
CA THR A 29 -27.49 19.62 -6.87
C THR A 29 -27.25 19.63 -5.36
N PRO A 30 -27.77 20.60 -4.56
CA PRO A 30 -27.60 20.58 -3.11
C PRO A 30 -28.32 19.42 -2.40
N THR A 31 -29.35 18.86 -3.04
CA THR A 31 -30.18 17.77 -2.49
C THR A 31 -29.80 16.39 -3.04
N GLU A 32 -28.88 16.36 -4.03
CA GLU A 32 -28.45 15.11 -4.65
C GLU A 32 -27.71 14.22 -3.63
N PRO A 33 -28.13 12.98 -3.41
CA PRO A 33 -27.41 12.07 -2.53
C PRO A 33 -26.00 11.86 -3.05
N GLN A 34 -25.02 12.10 -2.20
CA GLN A 34 -23.62 11.81 -2.56
C GLN A 34 -23.44 10.31 -2.79
N PRO A 35 -22.72 9.90 -3.85
CA PRO A 35 -22.35 8.51 -4.06
C PRO A 35 -21.61 7.97 -2.83
N PHE A 36 -21.82 6.68 -2.54
CA PHE A 36 -21.22 6.02 -1.38
C PHE A 36 -19.70 6.30 -1.28
N THR A 37 -18.98 6.16 -2.38
CA THR A 37 -17.53 6.39 -2.42
C THR A 37 -17.16 7.85 -2.09
N GLU A 38 -17.90 8.81 -2.63
CA GLU A 38 -17.66 10.25 -2.37
C GLU A 38 -17.87 10.62 -0.91
N ARG A 39 -18.88 10.00 -0.27
CA ARG A 39 -19.21 10.25 1.14
C ARG A 39 -18.13 9.73 2.10
N TRP A 40 -17.48 8.61 1.78
CA TRP A 40 -16.59 7.90 2.68
C TRP A 40 -15.11 7.95 2.28
N ALA A 41 -14.78 8.51 1.11
CA ALA A 41 -13.42 8.79 0.70
C ALA A 41 -12.87 10.04 1.40
N MET A 42 -11.55 10.12 1.55
CA MET A 42 -10.88 11.32 2.05
C MET A 42 -11.00 12.44 1.01
N SER A 43 -11.51 13.60 1.40
CA SER A 43 -11.68 14.75 0.51
C SER A 43 -10.45 15.67 0.56
N TYR A 44 -10.00 16.11 -0.61
CA TYR A 44 -8.96 17.14 -0.78
C TYR A 44 -9.53 18.45 -1.33
N GLN A 45 -10.84 18.67 -1.13
CA GLN A 45 -11.49 19.92 -1.51
C GLN A 45 -11.01 21.07 -0.62
N PRO A 46 -11.04 22.31 -1.13
CA PRO A 46 -10.81 23.49 -0.30
C PRO A 46 -11.66 23.46 0.97
N ASP A 47 -11.05 23.82 2.09
CA ASP A 47 -11.69 23.88 3.41
C ASP A 47 -12.16 22.53 4.01
N ALA A 48 -11.89 21.40 3.35
CA ALA A 48 -12.28 20.08 3.86
C ALA A 48 -11.59 19.71 5.18
N GLY A 49 -10.33 20.13 5.37
CA GLY A 49 -9.54 19.88 6.57
C GLY A 49 -9.33 18.39 6.88
N TRP A 50 -8.97 18.12 8.12
CA TRP A 50 -8.79 16.74 8.59
C TRP A 50 -10.14 16.08 8.89
N GLN A 51 -10.37 14.93 8.27
CA GLN A 51 -11.60 14.16 8.33
C GLN A 51 -11.29 12.75 8.88
N PRO A 52 -11.28 12.55 10.20
CA PRO A 52 -10.81 11.29 10.81
C PRO A 52 -11.63 10.06 10.41
N VAL A 53 -12.95 10.23 10.22
CA VAL A 53 -13.81 9.13 9.77
C VAL A 53 -13.48 8.74 8.34
N GLN A 54 -13.38 9.72 7.43
CA GLN A 54 -13.02 9.47 6.03
C GLN A 54 -11.57 8.99 5.89
N ALA A 55 -10.64 9.46 6.71
CA ALA A 55 -9.29 8.94 6.76
C ALA A 55 -9.25 7.45 7.09
N LEU A 56 -10.13 6.98 7.98
CA LEU A 56 -10.26 5.57 8.31
C LEU A 56 -11.01 4.80 7.22
N THR A 57 -12.17 5.29 6.78
CA THR A 57 -13.03 4.56 5.84
C THR A 57 -12.43 4.48 4.44
N SER A 58 -11.71 5.52 4.01
CA SER A 58 -11.04 5.55 2.70
C SER A 58 -10.06 4.40 2.49
N VAL A 59 -9.44 3.89 3.56
CA VAL A 59 -8.50 2.75 3.51
C VAL A 59 -9.18 1.46 3.02
N PHE A 60 -10.50 1.34 3.18
CA PHE A 60 -11.29 0.17 2.77
C PHE A 60 -12.02 0.37 1.43
N LEU A 61 -11.94 1.56 0.83
CA LEU A 61 -12.56 1.86 -0.44
C LEU A 61 -11.60 1.62 -1.60
N HIS A 62 -12.13 1.26 -2.76
CA HIS A 62 -11.33 1.05 -3.96
C HIS A 62 -12.03 1.60 -5.20
N GLY A 63 -11.27 2.24 -6.08
CA GLY A 63 -11.80 2.86 -7.30
C GLY A 63 -12.13 1.87 -8.43
N SER A 64 -11.56 0.65 -8.37
CA SER A 64 -11.80 -0.40 -9.36
C SER A 64 -11.47 -1.78 -8.79
N THR A 65 -11.98 -2.84 -9.45
CA THR A 65 -11.65 -4.24 -9.09
C THR A 65 -10.14 -4.51 -9.20
N GLY A 66 -9.48 -3.97 -10.23
CA GLY A 66 -8.02 -4.11 -10.36
C GLY A 66 -7.25 -3.45 -9.23
N HIS A 67 -7.70 -2.27 -8.78
CA HIS A 67 -7.13 -1.58 -7.62
C HIS A 67 -7.31 -2.40 -6.34
N LEU A 68 -8.49 -2.97 -6.12
CA LEU A 68 -8.75 -3.88 -5.00
C LEU A 68 -7.83 -5.10 -5.04
N LEU A 69 -7.78 -5.81 -6.16
CA LEU A 69 -6.97 -7.03 -6.31
C LEU A 69 -5.48 -6.74 -6.08
N GLY A 70 -4.95 -5.66 -6.64
CA GLY A 70 -3.56 -5.25 -6.41
C GLY A 70 -3.26 -5.02 -4.93
N ASN A 71 -4.12 -4.30 -4.23
CA ASN A 71 -3.98 -4.09 -2.79
C ASN A 71 -4.08 -5.41 -2.00
N MET A 72 -5.00 -6.31 -2.34
CA MET A 72 -5.14 -7.60 -1.65
C MET A 72 -3.93 -8.50 -1.84
N VAL A 73 -3.33 -8.53 -3.03
CA VAL A 73 -2.08 -9.26 -3.28
C VAL A 73 -0.95 -8.71 -2.40
N MET A 74 -0.76 -7.40 -2.38
CA MET A 74 0.29 -6.77 -1.57
C MET A 74 0.04 -6.94 -0.07
N LEU A 75 -1.22 -6.81 0.36
CA LEU A 75 -1.64 -7.06 1.75
C LEU A 75 -1.31 -8.50 2.17
N PHE A 76 -1.59 -9.47 1.32
CA PHE A 76 -1.28 -10.87 1.60
C PHE A 76 0.24 -11.12 1.68
N LEU A 77 1.01 -10.58 0.73
CA LEU A 77 2.46 -10.81 0.67
C LEU A 77 3.20 -10.27 1.90
N PHE A 78 2.86 -9.07 2.34
CA PHE A 78 3.53 -8.43 3.48
C PHE A 78 2.78 -8.66 4.80
N GLY A 79 1.46 -8.62 4.74
CA GLY A 79 0.60 -8.70 5.92
C GLY A 79 0.69 -10.03 6.64
N PHE A 80 0.63 -11.15 5.92
CA PHE A 80 0.70 -12.49 6.50
C PHE A 80 1.94 -12.68 7.39
N THR A 81 3.10 -12.29 6.89
CA THR A 81 4.35 -12.43 7.66
C THR A 81 4.40 -11.52 8.87
N LEU A 82 3.90 -10.29 8.72
CA LEU A 82 3.84 -9.32 9.83
C LEU A 82 2.83 -9.76 10.88
N GLU A 83 1.67 -10.27 10.48
CA GLU A 83 0.68 -10.78 11.42
C GLU A 83 1.23 -11.96 12.24
N MET A 84 1.95 -12.89 11.63
CA MET A 84 2.63 -13.98 12.34
C MET A 84 3.69 -13.48 13.34
N ALA A 85 4.38 -12.40 13.01
CA ALA A 85 5.44 -11.85 13.87
C ALA A 85 4.92 -10.98 15.01
N LEU A 86 3.83 -10.25 14.80
CA LEU A 86 3.28 -9.24 15.69
C LEU A 86 2.04 -9.70 16.46
N GLY A 87 1.35 -10.71 15.96
CA GLY A 87 0.01 -11.11 16.38
C GLY A 87 -1.07 -10.21 15.76
N ALA A 88 -2.29 -10.75 15.60
CA ALA A 88 -3.37 -10.14 14.86
C ALA A 88 -3.77 -8.74 15.37
N PHE A 89 -3.83 -8.54 16.67
CA PHE A 89 -4.23 -7.25 17.24
C PHE A 89 -3.20 -6.14 16.97
N THR A 90 -1.92 -6.39 17.19
CA THR A 90 -0.84 -5.41 16.90
C THR A 90 -0.75 -5.13 15.41
N TYR A 91 -0.85 -6.17 14.59
CA TYR A 91 -0.86 -6.06 13.14
C TYR A 91 -2.00 -5.16 12.65
N LEU A 92 -3.23 -5.43 13.10
CA LEU A 92 -4.40 -4.63 12.71
C LEU A 92 -4.28 -3.17 13.19
N SER A 93 -3.81 -2.97 14.40
CA SER A 93 -3.56 -1.63 14.95
C SER A 93 -2.54 -0.86 14.08
N PHE A 94 -1.46 -1.51 13.69
CA PHE A 94 -0.43 -0.90 12.85
C PHE A 94 -0.91 -0.65 11.43
N TYR A 95 -1.74 -1.53 10.87
CA TYR A 95 -2.41 -1.31 9.59
C TYR A 95 -3.26 -0.03 9.61
N VAL A 96 -4.10 0.11 10.63
CA VAL A 96 -4.97 1.29 10.79
C VAL A 96 -4.15 2.56 11.01
N ILE A 97 -3.19 2.55 11.94
CA ILE A 97 -2.33 3.71 12.23
C ILE A 97 -1.51 4.08 10.98
N GLY A 98 -1.00 3.10 10.26
CA GLY A 98 -0.29 3.31 8.99
C GLY A 98 -1.16 3.98 7.93
N GLY A 99 -2.42 3.55 7.80
CA GLY A 99 -3.40 4.15 6.90
C GLY A 99 -3.78 5.59 7.30
N LEU A 100 -3.97 5.85 8.59
CA LEU A 100 -4.24 7.20 9.10
C LEU A 100 -3.04 8.14 8.88
N GLY A 101 -1.81 7.65 9.12
CA GLY A 101 -0.59 8.40 8.85
C GLY A 101 -0.40 8.71 7.37
N ALA A 102 -0.72 7.76 6.50
CA ALA A 102 -0.74 7.94 5.06
C ALA A 102 -1.74 9.02 4.63
N SER A 103 -2.96 8.97 5.13
CA SER A 103 -4.01 9.94 4.84
C SER A 103 -3.66 11.34 5.35
N TRP A 104 -3.09 11.44 6.54
CA TRP A 104 -2.64 12.71 7.11
C TRP A 104 -1.51 13.34 6.28
N PHE A 105 -0.53 12.54 5.90
CA PHE A 105 0.59 13.01 5.07
C PHE A 105 0.11 13.45 3.68
N ALA A 106 -0.79 12.68 3.06
CA ALA A 106 -1.40 13.04 1.78
C ALA A 106 -2.14 14.38 1.86
N LEU A 107 -2.89 14.61 2.94
CA LEU A 107 -3.60 15.87 3.13
C LEU A 107 -2.66 17.08 3.17
N MET A 108 -1.46 16.97 3.75
CA MET A 108 -0.47 18.04 3.78
C MET A 108 -0.05 18.51 2.37
N PHE A 109 -0.12 17.63 1.37
CA PHE A 109 0.33 17.93 0.00
C PHE A 109 -0.83 18.13 -0.98
N TYR A 110 -1.99 17.54 -0.71
CA TYR A 110 -3.13 17.56 -1.62
C TYR A 110 -4.29 18.42 -1.13
N ALA A 111 -4.21 19.02 0.07
CA ALA A 111 -5.20 19.98 0.52
C ALA A 111 -5.40 21.07 -0.56
N ASP A 112 -6.65 21.41 -0.81
CA ASP A 112 -7.06 22.42 -1.79
C ASP A 112 -6.79 22.11 -3.27
N MET A 113 -6.22 20.95 -3.58
CA MET A 113 -6.01 20.51 -4.96
C MET A 113 -7.26 19.90 -5.60
N GLY A 114 -8.28 19.66 -4.80
CA GLY A 114 -9.50 18.96 -5.21
C GLY A 114 -9.30 17.45 -5.35
N GLY A 115 -10.42 16.75 -5.59
CA GLY A 115 -10.40 15.30 -5.73
C GLY A 115 -10.55 14.55 -4.41
N GLN A 116 -10.28 13.26 -4.44
CA GLN A 116 -10.49 12.35 -3.31
C GLN A 116 -9.39 11.31 -3.21
N GLY A 117 -9.03 10.93 -1.99
CA GLY A 117 -8.13 9.82 -1.67
C GLY A 117 -8.92 8.60 -1.21
N LEU A 118 -8.60 7.43 -1.79
CA LEU A 118 -9.16 6.15 -1.38
C LEU A 118 -8.23 5.00 -1.75
N GLY A 119 -8.26 3.94 -0.98
CA GLY A 119 -7.48 2.73 -1.22
C GLY A 119 -6.66 2.30 -0.01
N ALA A 120 -6.48 1.00 0.12
CA ALA A 120 -5.64 0.40 1.16
C ALA A 120 -4.15 0.70 0.98
N SER A 121 -3.74 1.23 -0.18
CA SER A 121 -2.33 1.29 -0.60
C SER A 121 -1.42 2.08 0.35
N GLY A 122 -1.93 3.13 1.00
CA GLY A 122 -1.19 3.85 2.04
C GLY A 122 -0.88 3.00 3.27
N ALA A 123 -1.87 2.24 3.76
CA ALA A 123 -1.68 1.29 4.85
C ALA A 123 -0.80 0.09 4.43
N VAL A 124 -0.95 -0.40 3.21
CA VAL A 124 -0.09 -1.44 2.63
C VAL A 124 1.36 -0.95 2.51
N SER A 125 1.58 0.29 2.10
CA SER A 125 2.91 0.91 2.09
C SER A 125 3.53 0.95 3.50
N ALA A 126 2.73 1.22 4.53
CA ALA A 126 3.18 1.13 5.92
C ALA A 126 3.61 -0.30 6.29
N LEU A 127 2.83 -1.32 5.92
CA LEU A 127 3.22 -2.72 6.12
C LEU A 127 4.51 -3.10 5.38
N MET A 128 4.69 -2.60 4.16
CA MET A 128 5.93 -2.82 3.39
C MET A 128 7.15 -2.24 4.13
N ALA A 129 7.03 -1.02 4.66
CA ALA A 129 8.08 -0.40 5.45
C ALA A 129 8.35 -1.14 6.76
N MET A 130 7.31 -1.57 7.46
CA MET A 130 7.44 -2.42 8.66
C MET A 130 8.19 -3.71 8.36
N TYR A 131 7.82 -4.38 7.27
CA TYR A 131 8.50 -5.58 6.79
C TYR A 131 9.99 -5.32 6.52
N ALA A 132 10.30 -4.24 5.80
CA ALA A 132 11.68 -3.87 5.49
C ALA A 132 12.49 -3.53 6.75
N VAL A 133 11.92 -2.82 7.73
CA VAL A 133 12.57 -2.52 9.01
C VAL A 133 12.78 -3.79 9.83
N MET A 134 11.82 -4.72 9.82
CA MET A 134 11.91 -6.00 10.54
C MET A 134 12.99 -6.90 9.98
N TYR A 135 13.04 -7.07 8.64
CA TYR A 135 14.00 -7.95 7.99
C TYR A 135 15.34 -7.28 7.68
N ARG A 136 15.38 -5.96 7.58
CA ARG A 136 16.61 -5.17 7.28
C ARG A 136 17.36 -5.67 6.05
N MET A 137 18.60 -6.10 6.25
CA MET A 137 19.49 -6.62 5.21
C MET A 137 19.38 -8.14 4.98
N GLN A 138 18.42 -8.80 5.64
CA GLN A 138 18.15 -10.21 5.34
C GLN A 138 17.67 -10.36 3.91
N ARG A 139 18.25 -11.31 3.21
CA ARG A 139 17.86 -11.60 1.82
C ARG A 139 16.57 -12.38 1.80
N ILE A 140 15.53 -11.77 1.25
CA ILE A 140 14.26 -12.41 1.00
C ILE A 140 14.19 -12.89 -0.45
N ARG A 141 13.45 -13.96 -0.67
CA ARG A 141 13.18 -14.48 -2.01
C ARG A 141 11.89 -13.87 -2.50
N PHE A 142 11.93 -13.21 -3.62
CA PHE A 142 10.75 -12.66 -4.25
C PHE A 142 10.66 -13.09 -5.72
N PHE A 143 9.44 -13.23 -6.18
CA PHE A 143 9.12 -13.51 -7.56
C PHE A 143 9.14 -12.21 -8.36
N TYR A 144 9.76 -12.23 -9.54
CA TYR A 144 9.64 -11.14 -10.49
C TYR A 144 9.25 -11.69 -11.87
N MET A 145 8.50 -10.86 -12.60
CA MET A 145 8.08 -11.15 -13.96
C MET A 145 8.40 -9.93 -14.83
N LEU A 146 9.15 -10.16 -15.90
CA LEU A 146 9.46 -9.17 -16.93
C LEU A 146 8.93 -9.69 -18.26
N ALA A 147 7.83 -9.13 -18.73
CA ALA A 147 7.05 -9.67 -19.84
C ALA A 147 6.71 -11.15 -19.62
N PHE A 148 7.21 -12.05 -20.45
CA PHE A 148 7.00 -13.51 -20.34
C PHE A 148 8.11 -14.23 -19.56
N TYR A 149 9.14 -13.54 -19.13
CA TYR A 149 10.21 -14.10 -18.31
C TYR A 149 9.89 -13.94 -16.83
N PHE A 150 9.87 -15.03 -16.11
CA PHE A 150 9.64 -15.02 -14.66
C PHE A 150 10.72 -15.84 -13.94
N ASN A 151 11.14 -15.33 -12.79
CA ASN A 151 12.17 -15.99 -11.98
C ASN A 151 12.09 -15.49 -10.54
N TYR A 152 12.98 -16.00 -9.69
CA TYR A 152 13.13 -15.60 -8.32
C TYR A 152 14.46 -14.88 -8.11
N ALA A 153 14.42 -13.74 -7.43
CA ALA A 153 15.62 -13.05 -6.98
C ALA A 153 15.72 -13.07 -5.45
N ARG A 154 16.92 -12.94 -4.92
CA ARG A 154 17.21 -12.82 -3.49
C ARG A 154 17.85 -11.47 -3.23
N TRP A 155 17.08 -10.54 -2.72
CA TRP A 155 17.57 -9.20 -2.38
C TRP A 155 17.27 -8.87 -0.92
N PRO A 156 18.05 -7.94 -0.32
CA PRO A 156 17.75 -7.44 1.02
C PRO A 156 16.34 -6.83 1.07
N ALA A 157 15.60 -7.12 2.13
CA ALA A 157 14.25 -6.60 2.30
C ALA A 157 14.18 -5.07 2.20
N LEU A 158 15.18 -4.39 2.77
CA LEU A 158 15.24 -2.93 2.76
C LEU A 158 15.35 -2.33 1.34
N VAL A 159 15.96 -3.06 0.39
CA VAL A 159 16.09 -2.60 -1.01
C VAL A 159 14.75 -2.57 -1.75
N MET A 160 13.76 -3.33 -1.27
CA MET A 160 12.42 -3.34 -1.88
C MET A 160 11.74 -1.97 -1.82
N LEU A 161 11.98 -1.16 -0.77
CA LEU A 161 11.36 0.15 -0.61
C LEU A 161 11.78 1.15 -1.71
N PRO A 162 13.08 1.42 -1.94
CA PRO A 162 13.47 2.33 -2.99
C PRO A 162 13.11 1.81 -4.39
N VAL A 163 13.10 0.49 -4.60
CA VAL A 163 12.64 -0.10 -5.87
C VAL A 163 11.14 0.17 -6.08
N TRP A 164 10.32 -0.03 -5.07
CA TRP A 164 8.89 0.29 -5.13
C TRP A 164 8.66 1.79 -5.41
N MET A 165 9.34 2.67 -4.67
CA MET A 165 9.22 4.11 -4.86
C MET A 165 9.68 4.56 -6.25
N ALA A 166 10.76 3.96 -6.79
CA ALA A 166 11.23 4.24 -8.14
C ALA A 166 10.18 3.83 -9.18
N PHE A 167 9.53 2.67 -8.99
CA PHE A 167 8.46 2.20 -9.86
C PHE A 167 7.25 3.13 -9.86
N GLU A 168 6.83 3.62 -8.70
CA GLU A 168 5.75 4.60 -8.58
C GLU A 168 6.11 5.94 -9.23
N LEU A 169 7.35 6.42 -9.02
CA LEU A 169 7.82 7.64 -9.66
C LEU A 169 7.79 7.53 -11.18
N VAL A 170 8.24 6.40 -11.74
CA VAL A 170 8.18 6.13 -13.18
C VAL A 170 6.72 6.15 -13.66
N GLN A 171 5.79 5.51 -12.97
CA GLN A 171 4.38 5.55 -13.32
C GLN A 171 3.81 6.98 -13.27
N HIS A 172 4.22 7.78 -12.29
CA HIS A 172 3.83 9.18 -12.21
C HIS A 172 4.31 9.97 -13.43
N LEU A 173 5.58 9.85 -13.79
CA LEU A 173 6.18 10.52 -14.94
C LEU A 173 5.57 10.07 -16.27
N MET A 174 5.08 8.84 -16.35
CA MET A 174 4.37 8.31 -17.52
C MET A 174 2.89 8.76 -17.61
N GLY A 175 2.46 9.67 -16.74
CA GLY A 175 1.10 10.27 -16.78
C GLY A 175 0.07 9.56 -15.90
N GLY A 176 0.46 8.69 -14.99
CA GLY A 176 -0.39 8.05 -13.97
C GLY A 176 -0.92 9.07 -12.98
N ARG A 177 -2.08 9.68 -13.26
CA ARG A 177 -2.69 10.74 -12.42
C ARG A 177 -3.57 10.23 -11.28
N GLN A 178 -3.73 8.90 -11.14
CA GLN A 178 -4.69 8.32 -10.19
C GLN A 178 -4.06 7.76 -8.91
N VAL A 179 -2.76 7.93 -8.73
CA VAL A 179 -2.05 7.37 -7.58
C VAL A 179 -1.66 8.48 -6.61
N ALA A 180 -2.02 8.30 -5.35
CA ALA A 180 -1.71 9.25 -4.27
C ALA A 180 -0.29 8.98 -3.70
N TYR A 181 0.76 9.35 -4.43
CA TYR A 181 2.16 9.07 -4.05
C TYR A 181 2.53 9.58 -2.65
N MET A 182 1.99 10.73 -2.25
CA MET A 182 2.24 11.27 -0.92
C MET A 182 1.57 10.43 0.17
N ALA A 183 0.43 9.78 -0.12
CA ALA A 183 -0.16 8.79 0.79
C ALA A 183 0.77 7.57 0.96
N HIS A 184 1.37 7.08 -0.12
CA HIS A 184 2.31 5.97 -0.04
C HIS A 184 3.57 6.34 0.73
N LEU A 185 4.15 7.51 0.48
CA LEU A 185 5.30 8.02 1.23
C LEU A 185 4.97 8.19 2.71
N GLY A 186 3.82 8.77 3.03
CA GLY A 186 3.32 8.90 4.41
C GLY A 186 3.16 7.55 5.10
N GLY A 187 2.62 6.56 4.37
CA GLY A 187 2.53 5.18 4.83
C GLY A 187 3.90 4.58 5.13
N LEU A 188 4.85 4.67 4.19
CA LEU A 188 6.23 4.19 4.38
C LEU A 188 6.88 4.80 5.61
N LEU A 189 6.80 6.12 5.79
CA LEU A 189 7.40 6.82 6.93
C LEU A 189 6.74 6.40 8.25
N THR A 190 5.42 6.34 8.29
CA THR A 190 4.66 5.93 9.49
C THR A 190 4.97 4.49 9.85
N GLY A 191 4.95 3.59 8.87
CA GLY A 191 5.23 2.17 9.09
C GLY A 191 6.65 1.91 9.55
N ALA A 192 7.63 2.57 8.95
CA ALA A 192 9.03 2.46 9.37
C ALA A 192 9.22 2.92 10.81
N LEU A 193 8.63 4.06 11.18
CA LEU A 193 8.70 4.60 12.54
C LEU A 193 8.02 3.67 13.56
N LEU A 194 6.80 3.21 13.27
CA LEU A 194 6.06 2.30 14.15
C LEU A 194 6.85 1.01 14.41
N MET A 195 7.36 0.37 13.37
CA MET A 195 8.12 -0.87 13.52
C MET A 195 9.45 -0.64 14.24
N TRP A 196 10.14 0.44 13.95
CA TRP A 196 11.37 0.81 14.63
C TRP A 196 11.14 1.02 16.13
N LEU A 197 10.09 1.76 16.52
CA LEU A 197 9.73 1.98 17.93
C LEU A 197 9.33 0.66 18.61
N TYR A 198 8.51 -0.15 17.94
CA TYR A 198 8.07 -1.43 18.48
C TYR A 198 9.25 -2.37 18.76
N MET A 199 10.21 -2.47 17.84
CA MET A 199 11.40 -3.30 18.01
C MET A 199 12.39 -2.78 19.08
N ARG A 200 12.24 -1.52 19.54
CA ARG A 200 13.01 -0.98 20.69
C ARG A 200 12.51 -1.51 22.02
N THR A 201 11.22 -1.82 22.10
CA THR A 201 10.53 -2.21 23.34
C THR A 201 10.16 -3.69 23.37
N HIS A 202 10.07 -4.35 22.22
CA HIS A 202 9.65 -5.73 22.09
C HIS A 202 10.68 -6.56 21.31
N ARG A 203 10.90 -7.80 21.75
CA ARG A 203 11.67 -8.77 20.96
C ARG A 203 10.77 -9.37 19.89
N VAL A 204 11.00 -8.99 18.64
CA VAL A 204 10.28 -9.55 17.49
C VAL A 204 11.03 -10.76 16.98
N THR A 205 10.39 -11.92 17.03
CA THR A 205 10.94 -13.13 16.39
C THR A 205 10.64 -13.03 14.90
N VAL A 206 11.65 -12.74 14.12
CA VAL A 206 11.53 -12.70 12.66
C VAL A 206 11.32 -14.13 12.16
N PRO A 207 10.20 -14.46 11.51
CA PRO A 207 10.01 -15.77 10.93
C PRO A 207 11.13 -15.99 9.89
N MET A 208 12.09 -16.82 10.21
CA MET A 208 13.13 -17.20 9.25
C MET A 208 12.46 -18.05 8.17
N ASN A 209 12.60 -17.63 6.91
CA ASN A 209 12.21 -18.48 5.80
C ASN A 209 12.90 -19.84 5.97
N ALA A 210 12.14 -20.92 6.08
CA ALA A 210 12.67 -22.27 6.18
C ALA A 210 13.69 -22.58 5.07
N GLN A 211 13.54 -21.95 3.92
CA GLN A 211 14.46 -22.02 2.79
C GLN A 211 15.81 -21.30 2.99
N ALA A 212 15.94 -20.40 3.97
CA ALA A 212 17.26 -19.82 4.32
C ALA A 212 18.07 -20.77 5.22
N GLN A 213 17.41 -21.72 5.87
CA GLN A 213 18.06 -22.73 6.70
C GLN A 213 18.57 -23.92 5.90
N GLU A 214 17.96 -24.26 4.75
CA GLU A 214 18.41 -25.39 3.91
C GLU A 214 19.90 -25.36 3.51
N PRO A 215 20.46 -24.26 2.98
CA PRO A 215 21.88 -24.25 2.62
C PRO A 215 22.81 -24.29 3.84
N ALA A 216 22.41 -23.72 4.99
CA ALA A 216 23.20 -23.79 6.21
C ALA A 216 23.18 -25.20 6.81
N GLN A 217 22.02 -25.86 6.82
CA GLN A 217 21.85 -27.24 7.28
C GLN A 217 22.55 -28.23 6.37
N ALA A 218 22.42 -28.04 5.04
CA ALA A 218 23.11 -28.86 4.04
C ALA A 218 24.64 -28.72 4.16
N HIS A 219 25.14 -27.51 4.40
CA HIS A 219 26.58 -27.27 4.62
C HIS A 219 27.07 -27.91 5.91
N THR A 220 26.32 -27.76 7.00
CA THR A 220 26.65 -28.40 8.30
C THR A 220 26.64 -29.93 8.20
N ALA A 221 25.62 -30.49 7.53
CA ALA A 221 25.55 -31.93 7.30
C ALA A 221 26.70 -32.45 6.41
N ALA A 222 27.09 -31.69 5.39
CA ALA A 222 28.24 -32.01 4.53
C ALA A 222 29.55 -31.97 5.31
N LEU A 223 29.72 -30.97 6.20
CA LEU A 223 30.90 -30.84 7.06
C LEU A 223 30.98 -32.01 8.07
N GLN A 224 29.86 -32.35 8.72
CA GLN A 224 29.79 -33.49 9.64
C GLN A 224 30.14 -34.80 8.93
N LYS A 225 29.64 -35.00 7.69
CA LYS A 225 29.92 -36.18 6.89
C LYS A 225 31.41 -36.23 6.45
N ALA A 226 32.02 -35.07 6.17
CA ALA A 226 33.45 -34.98 5.85
C ALA A 226 34.31 -35.27 7.07
N MET A 227 33.96 -34.75 8.25
CA MET A 227 34.66 -35.01 9.49
C MET A 227 34.58 -36.50 9.90
N ALA A 228 33.40 -37.11 9.79
CA ALA A 228 33.22 -38.54 10.06
C ALA A 228 33.98 -39.44 9.08
N ARG A 229 34.19 -39.01 7.84
CA ARG A 229 35.07 -39.71 6.87
C ARG A 229 36.54 -39.57 7.28
N ALA A 230 36.99 -38.35 7.62
CA ALA A 230 38.39 -38.14 8.05
C ALA A 230 38.74 -38.95 9.26
N GLN A 231 37.89 -39.08 10.27
CA GLN A 231 38.10 -39.93 11.45
C GLN A 231 38.32 -41.43 11.11
N ARG A 232 37.67 -41.95 10.07
CA ARG A 232 37.85 -43.36 9.64
C ARG A 232 39.21 -43.65 8.98
N TYR A 233 40.00 -42.63 8.67
CA TYR A 233 41.35 -42.79 8.09
C TYR A 233 42.46 -42.58 9.12
N THR A 234 42.09 -42.22 10.37
CA THR A 234 43.03 -42.01 11.49
C THR A 234 43.00 -43.15 12.52
N ASP A 235 42.02 -44.02 12.42
CA ASP A 235 41.92 -45.30 13.13
C ASP A 235 42.40 -46.44 12.19
#